data_fe63469a0651a08572a529908b465a50
#
_entry.id   fe63469a0651a08572a529908b465a50
#
_cell.length_a   1.000
_cell.length_b   1.000
_cell.length_c   1.000
_cell.angle_alpha   90.00
_cell.angle_beta   90.00
_cell.angle_gamma   90.00
#
_symmetry.space_group_name_H-M   'P 1'
#
loop_
_entity.id
_entity.type
_entity.pdbx_description
1 polymer ?
#
loop_
_entity_poly.entity_id
_entity_poly.type
_entity_poly.pdbx_seq_one_letter_code
_entity_poly.pdbx_strand_id
1 'polypeptide(L)'
;MPESTKMPDMVSPQIKNADSCTIATQTSYEIMKTLLLLSLLAVSAAEAADVPSEPQNQPAPELQVKTAEPDPVEAEAAKPAAETSSEKVVNVDAKTLLDNPQLLSRAMYSAVVSRNIAGIKVVLPIYEQWPGHDKNMALYARGLVAQDDGKMKEAIGYYRQFIAENPDAPVVRWQLATALFEDKQNEAAADQFDKLKTEANLPEPLVKGIESYRKALRERDSWKFNAGLSVTREQNINQAPSRRTYGNWTFPEPIDATAINYQLGAEKKWSLLKGWYVTAGADNYGKIYPEQIKYNDVTTRFSVGAGYADQRNDIGLTPFHERRFYGNDPYTYSSGARLHINRWWQPKLQTLSAVEMGRLKNTRRARSDSNNRLLSNSVVYYRNARQYWVGGFDIYQERNKEDKSDSFDRYSLRTAWGQEWGKGLSTMLRLSAAQRRYQTPSLLSGQENRRDKEADISLAVWHRAFHFKDITPRLTVAHHKTWSNDKYNEYGKTRMFVEFSKTF
;
A
#
# COMPACT_ATOMS: atom_id res chain seq x y z
N MET A 1 -70.41 -45.59 14.19
CA MET A 1 -70.61 -45.22 12.78
C MET A 1 -71.39 -43.91 12.74
N PRO A 2 -70.90 -42.85 12.16
CA PRO A 2 -70.26 -42.66 10.88
C PRO A 2 -68.87 -41.82 10.95
N GLU A 3 -68.07 -42.14 10.08
CA GLU A 3 -67.41 -41.45 8.96
C GLU A 3 -66.54 -40.24 9.30
N SER A 4 -65.23 -40.49 9.08
CA SER A 4 -64.11 -39.59 9.09
C SER A 4 -64.10 -38.66 7.83
N THR A 5 -64.06 -37.38 8.02
CA THR A 5 -63.75 -36.41 6.94
C THR A 5 -62.27 -35.96 7.05
N LYS A 6 -61.45 -36.32 6.08
CA LYS A 6 -60.10 -35.83 5.89
C LYS A 6 -60.07 -34.35 5.49
N MET A 7 -59.26 -33.55 6.19
CA MET A 7 -58.81 -32.23 5.70
C MET A 7 -57.59 -32.39 4.79
N PRO A 8 -57.48 -31.56 3.74
CA PRO A 8 -56.37 -31.64 2.83
C PRO A 8 -55.11 -30.89 3.37
N ASP A 9 -53.95 -31.44 3.06
CA ASP A 9 -52.61 -30.94 3.38
C ASP A 9 -52.35 -29.57 2.79
N MET A 10 -52.01 -28.59 3.63
CA MET A 10 -51.42 -27.32 3.20
C MET A 10 -49.93 -27.52 2.91
N VAL A 11 -49.59 -27.46 1.64
CA VAL A 11 -48.22 -27.43 1.14
C VAL A 11 -47.56 -26.09 1.48
N SER A 12 -46.57 -26.10 2.34
CA SER A 12 -45.66 -24.95 2.58
C SER A 12 -44.76 -24.74 1.36
N PRO A 13 -44.57 -23.48 0.89
CA PRO A 13 -43.59 -23.23 -0.14
C PRO A 13 -42.18 -23.33 0.45
N GLN A 14 -41.41 -24.29 -0.01
CA GLN A 14 -39.99 -24.41 0.25
C GLN A 14 -39.23 -23.24 -0.39
N ILE A 15 -38.54 -22.48 0.42
CA ILE A 15 -37.59 -21.44 -0.02
C ILE A 15 -36.34 -22.13 -0.57
N LYS A 16 -36.23 -22.21 -1.89
CA LYS A 16 -35.01 -22.57 -2.62
C LYS A 16 -34.12 -21.33 -2.74
N ASN A 17 -33.29 -21.03 -1.75
CA ASN A 17 -32.22 -20.03 -1.87
C ASN A 17 -31.05 -20.28 -0.89
N ALA A 18 -30.62 -21.53 -0.71
CA ALA A 18 -29.44 -21.87 0.08
C ALA A 18 -28.24 -22.36 -0.77
N ASP A 19 -28.42 -22.66 -2.05
CA ASP A 19 -27.40 -23.37 -2.83
C ASP A 19 -26.42 -22.44 -3.61
N SER A 20 -26.76 -21.16 -3.80
CA SER A 20 -25.89 -20.25 -4.56
C SER A 20 -24.67 -19.73 -3.79
N CYS A 21 -24.75 -19.67 -2.46
CA CYS A 21 -23.62 -19.19 -1.65
C CYS A 21 -22.56 -20.28 -1.40
N THR A 22 -22.99 -21.54 -1.31
CA THR A 22 -22.11 -22.70 -1.08
C THR A 22 -21.32 -23.06 -2.35
N ILE A 23 -21.93 -22.88 -3.53
CA ILE A 23 -21.27 -23.14 -4.82
C ILE A 23 -20.15 -22.12 -5.09
N ALA A 24 -20.37 -20.84 -4.76
CA ALA A 24 -19.35 -19.79 -4.97
C ALA A 24 -18.11 -19.98 -4.06
N THR A 25 -18.30 -20.40 -2.81
CA THR A 25 -17.20 -20.67 -1.87
C THR A 25 -16.46 -21.96 -2.22
N GLN A 26 -17.17 -22.97 -2.71
CA GLN A 26 -16.57 -24.25 -3.11
C GLN A 26 -15.77 -24.12 -4.40
N THR A 27 -16.24 -23.31 -5.36
CA THR A 27 -15.51 -23.01 -6.60
C THR A 27 -14.24 -22.20 -6.35
N SER A 28 -14.27 -21.24 -5.44
CA SER A 28 -13.09 -20.46 -5.03
C SER A 28 -12.05 -21.35 -4.30
N TYR A 29 -12.49 -22.28 -3.49
CA TYR A 29 -11.62 -23.22 -2.77
C TYR A 29 -10.97 -24.25 -3.72
N GLU A 30 -11.71 -24.75 -4.71
CA GLU A 30 -11.16 -25.67 -5.72
C GLU A 30 -10.22 -24.98 -6.70
N ILE A 31 -10.47 -23.70 -7.07
CA ILE A 31 -9.54 -22.89 -7.87
C ILE A 31 -8.25 -22.63 -7.07
N MET A 32 -8.36 -22.34 -5.78
CA MET A 32 -7.20 -22.14 -4.91
C MET A 32 -6.40 -23.43 -4.70
N LYS A 33 -7.06 -24.58 -4.54
CA LYS A 33 -6.43 -25.90 -4.52
C LYS A 33 -5.73 -26.24 -5.83
N THR A 34 -6.36 -25.93 -6.96
CA THR A 34 -5.79 -26.20 -8.30
C THR A 34 -4.58 -25.33 -8.56
N LEU A 35 -4.61 -24.07 -8.13
CA LEU A 35 -3.45 -23.15 -8.20
C LEU A 35 -2.32 -23.55 -7.25
N LEU A 36 -2.65 -24.04 -6.03
CA LEU A 36 -1.67 -24.61 -5.10
C LEU A 36 -1.10 -25.95 -5.60
N LEU A 37 -1.92 -26.81 -6.20
CA LEU A 37 -1.49 -28.07 -6.81
C LEU A 37 -0.66 -27.85 -8.08
N LEU A 38 -0.96 -26.83 -8.89
CA LEU A 38 -0.12 -26.43 -10.03
C LEU A 38 1.25 -25.92 -9.59
N SER A 39 1.36 -25.26 -8.43
CA SER A 39 2.65 -24.87 -7.85
C SER A 39 3.42 -26.05 -7.24
N LEU A 40 2.73 -27.13 -6.84
CA LEU A 40 3.32 -28.34 -6.27
C LEU A 40 3.63 -29.42 -7.33
N LEU A 41 2.87 -29.47 -8.45
CA LEU A 41 3.09 -30.43 -9.54
C LEU A 41 4.24 -30.04 -10.49
N ALA A 42 4.73 -28.80 -10.44
CA ALA A 42 5.94 -28.40 -11.15
C ALA A 42 7.26 -28.97 -10.57
N VAL A 43 7.16 -29.77 -9.50
CA VAL A 43 8.35 -30.28 -8.75
C VAL A 43 8.79 -31.70 -9.19
N SER A 44 8.05 -32.42 -10.06
CA SER A 44 8.28 -33.87 -10.24
C SER A 44 8.75 -34.36 -11.61
N ALA A 45 9.34 -33.53 -12.45
CA ALA A 45 9.97 -33.98 -13.68
C ALA A 45 11.28 -33.25 -13.94
N ALA A 46 12.35 -33.64 -13.22
CA ALA A 46 13.70 -33.18 -13.48
C ALA A 46 14.52 -34.31 -14.07
N GLU A 47 14.53 -34.46 -15.39
CA GLU A 47 15.65 -35.04 -16.12
C GLU A 47 16.79 -34.02 -16.17
N ALA A 48 18.02 -34.48 -15.98
CA ALA A 48 19.24 -33.67 -15.95
C ALA A 48 19.48 -32.99 -17.30
N ALA A 49 18.93 -31.79 -17.45
CA ALA A 49 19.26 -30.87 -18.51
C ALA A 49 20.40 -29.96 -18.07
N ASP A 50 21.33 -29.70 -18.96
CA ASP A 50 22.45 -28.75 -18.83
C ASP A 50 22.05 -27.53 -18.01
N VAL A 51 22.70 -27.37 -16.86
CA VAL A 51 22.41 -26.25 -15.93
C VAL A 51 22.76 -24.94 -16.63
N PRO A 52 21.79 -24.05 -16.93
CA PRO A 52 22.11 -22.77 -17.51
C PRO A 52 23.06 -22.01 -16.58
N SER A 53 23.99 -21.27 -17.16
CA SER A 53 24.81 -20.32 -16.42
C SER A 53 23.89 -19.44 -15.54
N GLU A 54 24.24 -19.30 -14.26
CA GLU A 54 23.46 -18.46 -13.32
C GLU A 54 23.19 -17.08 -13.92
N PRO A 55 22.02 -16.48 -13.67
CA PRO A 55 21.78 -15.12 -14.09
C PRO A 55 22.79 -14.20 -13.40
N GLN A 56 23.76 -13.73 -14.15
CA GLN A 56 24.84 -12.90 -13.64
C GLN A 56 24.39 -11.50 -13.18
N ASN A 57 23.14 -11.15 -13.47
CA ASN A 57 22.52 -9.89 -13.09
C ASN A 57 21.17 -10.13 -12.43
N GLN A 58 21.19 -10.38 -11.13
CA GLN A 58 19.96 -10.25 -10.36
C GLN A 58 19.56 -8.77 -10.34
N PRO A 59 18.36 -8.39 -10.79
CA PRO A 59 17.83 -7.06 -10.48
C PRO A 59 17.80 -6.95 -8.94
N ALA A 60 18.31 -5.83 -8.41
CA ALA A 60 18.08 -5.54 -7.00
C ALA A 60 16.56 -5.59 -6.74
N PRO A 61 16.14 -6.10 -5.57
CA PRO A 61 14.72 -6.14 -5.26
C PRO A 61 14.14 -4.74 -5.42
N GLU A 62 13.33 -4.57 -6.46
CA GLU A 62 12.60 -3.32 -6.65
C GLU A 62 11.62 -3.21 -5.50
N LEU A 63 11.75 -2.15 -4.73
CA LEU A 63 10.72 -1.75 -3.80
C LEU A 63 9.50 -1.40 -4.64
N GLN A 64 8.52 -2.29 -4.69
CA GLN A 64 7.22 -1.93 -5.20
C GLN A 64 6.65 -0.89 -4.24
N VAL A 65 6.76 0.37 -4.62
CA VAL A 65 6.01 1.44 -3.95
C VAL A 65 4.55 1.14 -4.28
N LYS A 66 3.86 0.46 -3.36
CA LYS A 66 2.40 0.48 -3.37
C LYS A 66 2.06 1.94 -3.13
N THR A 67 1.78 2.68 -4.21
CA THR A 67 1.06 3.94 -4.08
C THR A 67 -0.26 3.55 -3.45
N ALA A 68 -0.45 3.91 -2.19
CA ALA A 68 -1.76 3.82 -1.58
C ALA A 68 -2.68 4.65 -2.49
N GLU A 69 -3.55 3.99 -3.23
CA GLU A 69 -4.69 4.69 -3.80
C GLU A 69 -5.40 5.30 -2.61
N PRO A 70 -5.68 6.63 -2.60
CA PRO A 70 -6.41 7.23 -1.50
C PRO A 70 -7.72 6.46 -1.36
N ASP A 71 -8.00 5.97 -0.15
CA ASP A 71 -9.25 5.27 0.16
C ASP A 71 -10.42 6.17 -0.29
N PRO A 72 -11.27 5.73 -1.22
CA PRO A 72 -12.36 6.56 -1.75
C PRO A 72 -13.38 6.98 -0.68
N VAL A 73 -13.34 6.37 0.50
CA VAL A 73 -14.21 6.68 1.65
C VAL A 73 -13.78 7.96 2.39
N GLU A 74 -12.51 8.37 2.30
CA GLU A 74 -12.05 9.61 2.95
C GLU A 74 -12.51 10.90 2.21
N ALA A 75 -12.89 10.80 0.94
CA ALA A 75 -13.24 11.98 0.14
C ALA A 75 -14.71 12.41 0.27
N GLU A 76 -15.61 11.52 0.69
CA GLU A 76 -17.05 11.80 0.67
C GLU A 76 -17.64 12.15 2.04
N ALA A 77 -16.96 11.82 3.13
CA ALA A 77 -17.45 12.07 4.50
C ALA A 77 -17.19 13.50 5.03
N ALA A 78 -16.50 14.36 4.30
CA ALA A 78 -15.94 15.60 4.85
C ALA A 78 -16.41 16.90 4.21
N LYS A 79 -17.68 17.04 3.78
CA LYS A 79 -18.25 18.36 3.50
C LYS A 79 -19.71 18.45 3.96
N PRO A 80 -19.97 19.07 5.13
CA PRO A 80 -21.24 19.74 5.31
C PRO A 80 -21.27 20.93 4.34
N ALA A 81 -22.34 21.02 3.57
CA ALA A 81 -22.60 22.16 2.69
C ALA A 81 -22.51 23.46 3.49
N ALA A 82 -21.57 24.34 3.11
CA ALA A 82 -21.54 25.69 3.59
C ALA A 82 -22.70 26.46 2.93
N GLU A 83 -23.81 26.56 3.63
CA GLU A 83 -24.82 27.57 3.33
C GLU A 83 -24.20 28.94 3.64
N THR A 84 -23.94 29.71 2.61
CA THR A 84 -23.56 31.11 2.68
C THR A 84 -24.75 31.93 3.16
N SER A 85 -24.93 32.06 4.47
CA SER A 85 -25.70 33.14 5.04
C SER A 85 -24.79 34.35 5.12
N SER A 86 -25.19 35.43 4.48
CA SER A 86 -24.53 36.75 4.59
C SER A 86 -24.77 37.30 5.99
N GLU A 87 -23.94 36.91 6.95
CA GLU A 87 -23.94 37.50 8.29
C GLU A 87 -23.27 38.86 8.24
N LYS A 88 -23.96 39.87 8.80
CA LYS A 88 -23.38 41.18 9.13
C LYS A 88 -22.17 40.92 10.05
N VAL A 89 -20.98 41.17 9.57
CA VAL A 89 -19.76 41.17 10.37
C VAL A 89 -19.84 42.34 11.35
N VAL A 90 -20.08 42.02 12.62
CA VAL A 90 -20.00 43.00 13.70
C VAL A 90 -18.55 42.94 14.23
N ASN A 91 -17.77 43.95 13.94
CA ASN A 91 -16.43 44.10 14.53
C ASN A 91 -16.56 44.49 16.00
N VAL A 92 -16.27 43.55 16.91
CA VAL A 92 -16.23 43.76 18.35
C VAL A 92 -14.81 43.50 18.83
N ASP A 93 -14.24 44.42 19.60
CA ASP A 93 -12.92 44.27 20.16
C ASP A 93 -12.93 43.27 21.38
N ALA A 94 -11.77 42.74 21.72
CA ALA A 94 -11.63 41.76 22.80
C ALA A 94 -12.04 42.32 24.18
N LYS A 95 -11.81 43.60 24.42
CA LYS A 95 -12.16 44.29 25.66
C LYS A 95 -13.67 44.41 25.82
N THR A 96 -14.35 44.84 24.77
CA THR A 96 -15.83 44.91 24.75
C THR A 96 -16.47 43.52 24.97
N LEU A 97 -15.87 42.46 24.45
CA LEU A 97 -16.33 41.10 24.71
C LEU A 97 -16.14 40.68 26.17
N LEU A 98 -14.98 40.99 26.78
CA LEU A 98 -14.72 40.70 28.20
C LEU A 98 -15.61 41.48 29.16
N ASP A 99 -15.90 42.74 28.83
CA ASP A 99 -16.80 43.62 29.60
C ASP A 99 -18.26 43.19 29.47
N ASN A 100 -18.61 42.31 28.50
CA ASN A 100 -19.96 41.77 28.31
C ASN A 100 -19.98 40.26 28.25
N PRO A 101 -20.01 39.56 29.41
CA PRO A 101 -19.98 38.09 29.48
C PRO A 101 -21.11 37.39 28.74
N GLN A 102 -22.29 38.00 28.65
CA GLN A 102 -23.42 37.43 27.92
C GLN A 102 -23.18 37.43 26.41
N LEU A 103 -22.60 38.50 25.87
CA LEU A 103 -22.24 38.60 24.46
C LEU A 103 -21.12 37.62 24.12
N LEU A 104 -20.11 37.52 25.00
CA LEU A 104 -19.00 36.59 24.85
C LEU A 104 -19.47 35.12 24.84
N SER A 105 -20.35 34.74 25.78
CA SER A 105 -20.94 33.39 25.82
C SER A 105 -21.76 33.11 24.56
N ARG A 106 -22.55 34.05 24.08
CA ARG A 106 -23.32 33.91 22.84
C ARG A 106 -22.43 33.75 21.61
N ALA A 107 -21.36 34.55 21.50
CA ALA A 107 -20.40 34.49 20.42
C ALA A 107 -19.72 33.10 20.40
N MET A 108 -19.28 32.62 21.57
CA MET A 108 -18.67 31.30 21.71
C MET A 108 -19.63 30.18 21.33
N TYR A 109 -20.84 30.21 21.87
CA TYR A 109 -21.88 29.23 21.59
C TYR A 109 -22.22 29.20 20.07
N SER A 110 -22.45 30.37 19.47
CA SER A 110 -22.73 30.49 18.04
C SER A 110 -21.59 29.93 17.18
N ALA A 111 -20.35 30.27 17.49
CA ALA A 111 -19.18 29.78 16.78
C ALA A 111 -19.03 28.25 16.86
N VAL A 112 -19.30 27.66 18.04
CA VAL A 112 -19.25 26.22 18.26
C VAL A 112 -20.39 25.49 17.55
N VAL A 113 -21.63 25.97 17.64
CA VAL A 113 -22.80 25.37 17.02
C VAL A 113 -22.73 25.42 15.49
N SER A 114 -22.30 26.57 14.94
CA SER A 114 -22.10 26.73 13.49
C SER A 114 -20.81 26.08 12.98
N ARG A 115 -19.97 25.48 13.87
CA ARG A 115 -18.66 24.95 13.54
C ARG A 115 -17.75 25.94 12.81
N ASN A 116 -17.88 27.21 13.12
CA ASN A 116 -17.00 28.24 12.61
C ASN A 116 -15.64 28.20 13.33
N ILE A 117 -14.74 27.33 12.86
CA ILE A 117 -13.43 27.12 13.50
C ILE A 117 -12.62 28.41 13.55
N ALA A 118 -12.66 29.22 12.50
CA ALA A 118 -11.99 30.53 12.49
C ALA A 118 -12.54 31.44 13.59
N GLY A 119 -13.84 31.49 13.77
CA GLY A 119 -14.50 32.21 14.86
C GLY A 119 -14.11 31.66 16.24
N ILE A 120 -14.08 30.33 16.39
CA ILE A 120 -13.64 29.68 17.64
C ILE A 120 -12.20 30.08 17.97
N LYS A 121 -11.28 30.02 17.01
CA LYS A 121 -9.86 30.40 17.22
C LYS A 121 -9.69 31.85 17.71
N VAL A 122 -10.58 32.74 17.31
CA VAL A 122 -10.57 34.16 17.76
C VAL A 122 -11.22 34.31 19.14
N VAL A 123 -12.38 33.70 19.36
CA VAL A 123 -13.19 33.93 20.58
C VAL A 123 -12.69 33.12 21.77
N LEU A 124 -12.18 31.90 21.56
CA LEU A 124 -11.79 31.00 22.63
C LEU A 124 -10.73 31.57 23.58
N PRO A 125 -9.62 32.21 23.13
CA PRO A 125 -8.64 32.79 24.02
C PRO A 125 -9.21 33.93 24.91
N ILE A 126 -10.23 34.66 24.41
CA ILE A 126 -10.92 35.72 25.14
C ILE A 126 -11.89 35.08 26.16
N TYR A 127 -12.64 34.04 25.72
CA TYR A 127 -13.59 33.32 26.54
C TYR A 127 -12.95 32.71 27.78
N GLU A 128 -11.76 32.15 27.64
CA GLU A 128 -11.00 31.54 28.74
C GLU A 128 -10.45 32.52 29.77
N GLN A 129 -10.31 33.80 29.42
CA GLN A 129 -9.92 34.87 30.34
C GLN A 129 -11.08 35.24 31.30
N TRP A 130 -12.31 34.95 30.92
CA TRP A 130 -13.45 35.22 31.79
C TRP A 130 -13.56 34.12 32.88
N PRO A 131 -13.47 34.46 34.20
CA PRO A 131 -13.50 33.45 35.27
C PRO A 131 -14.79 32.63 35.34
N GLY A 132 -15.90 33.13 34.79
CA GLY A 132 -17.20 32.45 34.74
C GLY A 132 -17.44 31.64 33.48
N HIS A 133 -16.45 31.41 32.64
CA HIS A 133 -16.63 30.64 31.42
C HIS A 133 -17.01 29.17 31.69
N ASP A 134 -17.81 28.60 30.84
CA ASP A 134 -18.14 27.17 30.88
C ASP A 134 -16.92 26.32 30.45
N LYS A 135 -16.34 25.57 31.38
CA LYS A 135 -15.17 24.73 31.15
C LYS A 135 -15.44 23.64 30.09
N ASN A 136 -16.66 23.10 30.08
CA ASN A 136 -17.03 22.06 29.10
C ASN A 136 -17.12 22.62 27.69
N MET A 137 -17.69 23.81 27.53
CA MET A 137 -17.70 24.54 26.27
C MET A 137 -16.26 24.83 25.79
N ALA A 138 -15.38 25.27 26.69
CA ALA A 138 -13.97 25.52 26.36
C ALA A 138 -13.25 24.23 25.94
N LEU A 139 -13.46 23.11 26.66
CA LEU A 139 -12.88 21.80 26.29
C LEU A 139 -13.33 21.33 24.92
N TYR A 140 -14.64 21.45 24.64
CA TYR A 140 -15.19 21.07 23.34
C TYR A 140 -14.62 21.94 22.20
N ALA A 141 -14.55 23.23 22.41
CA ALA A 141 -13.97 24.19 21.46
C ALA A 141 -12.47 23.92 21.20
N ARG A 142 -11.66 23.66 22.25
CA ARG A 142 -10.25 23.24 22.11
C ARG A 142 -10.15 21.96 21.29
N GLY A 143 -11.03 21.00 21.53
CA GLY A 143 -11.11 19.77 20.76
C GLY A 143 -11.34 20.02 19.26
N LEU A 144 -12.29 20.88 18.92
CA LEU A 144 -12.59 21.25 17.53
C LEU A 144 -11.41 21.96 16.85
N VAL A 145 -10.77 22.91 17.53
CA VAL A 145 -9.60 23.62 17.03
C VAL A 145 -8.42 22.64 16.83
N ALA A 146 -8.13 21.80 17.81
CA ALA A 146 -7.05 20.84 17.71
C ALA A 146 -7.28 19.83 16.56
N GLN A 147 -8.51 19.40 16.33
CA GLN A 147 -8.87 18.53 15.24
C GLN A 147 -8.65 19.21 13.86
N ASP A 148 -9.09 20.46 13.71
CA ASP A 148 -8.86 21.28 12.51
C ASP A 148 -7.37 21.50 12.22
N ASP A 149 -6.56 21.73 13.26
CA ASP A 149 -5.11 21.86 13.16
C ASP A 149 -4.38 20.52 12.88
N GLY A 150 -5.11 19.41 12.80
CA GLY A 150 -4.54 18.06 12.60
C GLY A 150 -3.77 17.54 13.82
N LYS A 151 -4.08 18.03 15.02
CA LYS A 151 -3.50 17.60 16.31
C LYS A 151 -4.41 16.58 16.97
N MET A 152 -4.63 15.42 16.31
CA MET A 152 -5.65 14.46 16.74
C MET A 152 -5.49 13.98 18.18
N LYS A 153 -4.27 13.76 18.65
CA LYS A 153 -4.02 13.32 20.05
C LYS A 153 -4.47 14.35 21.06
N GLU A 154 -4.28 15.65 20.80
CA GLU A 154 -4.75 16.73 21.66
C GLU A 154 -6.29 16.79 21.63
N ALA A 155 -6.89 16.73 20.45
CA ALA A 155 -8.36 16.71 20.28
C ALA A 155 -8.99 15.55 21.06
N ILE A 156 -8.45 14.34 20.92
CA ILE A 156 -8.88 13.14 21.67
C ILE A 156 -8.78 13.39 23.19
N GLY A 157 -7.70 14.04 23.65
CA GLY A 157 -7.53 14.40 25.05
C GLY A 157 -8.64 15.30 25.57
N TYR A 158 -8.96 16.37 24.85
CA TYR A 158 -10.02 17.31 25.23
C TYR A 158 -11.42 16.67 25.20
N TYR A 159 -11.72 15.89 24.17
CA TYR A 159 -13.02 15.20 24.08
C TYR A 159 -13.19 14.14 25.17
N ARG A 160 -12.12 13.41 25.54
CA ARG A 160 -12.16 12.46 26.66
C ARG A 160 -12.41 13.16 28.01
N GLN A 161 -11.77 14.31 28.25
CA GLN A 161 -12.02 15.11 29.46
C GLN A 161 -13.50 15.56 29.52
N PHE A 162 -14.03 16.05 28.40
CA PHE A 162 -15.45 16.43 28.31
C PHE A 162 -16.39 15.25 28.62
N ILE A 163 -16.16 14.09 27.97
CA ILE A 163 -17.02 12.90 28.13
C ILE A 163 -16.91 12.31 29.55
N ALA A 164 -15.79 12.48 30.22
CA ALA A 164 -15.62 12.02 31.62
C ALA A 164 -16.56 12.75 32.58
N GLU A 165 -16.84 14.03 32.34
CA GLU A 165 -17.76 14.83 33.12
C GLU A 165 -19.20 14.74 32.59
N ASN A 166 -19.39 14.54 31.28
CA ASN A 166 -20.66 14.52 30.58
C ASN A 166 -20.79 13.28 29.68
N PRO A 167 -21.06 12.09 30.24
CA PRO A 167 -21.09 10.85 29.49
C PRO A 167 -22.21 10.79 28.43
N ASP A 168 -23.31 11.53 28.64
CA ASP A 168 -24.49 11.53 27.76
C ASP A 168 -24.45 12.66 26.73
N ALA A 169 -23.28 12.91 26.13
CA ALA A 169 -23.08 13.94 25.12
C ALA A 169 -22.81 13.33 23.73
N PRO A 170 -23.83 12.93 22.95
CA PRO A 170 -23.65 12.20 21.69
C PRO A 170 -22.86 12.98 20.64
N VAL A 171 -22.99 14.31 20.60
CA VAL A 171 -22.26 15.17 19.66
C VAL A 171 -20.76 15.12 19.93
N VAL A 172 -20.35 15.21 21.21
CA VAL A 172 -18.91 15.14 21.57
C VAL A 172 -18.37 13.72 21.43
N ARG A 173 -19.17 12.71 21.75
CA ARG A 173 -18.83 11.29 21.53
C ARG A 173 -18.59 10.99 20.04
N TRP A 174 -19.40 11.58 19.14
CA TRP A 174 -19.18 11.50 17.70
C TRP A 174 -17.82 12.12 17.29
N GLN A 175 -17.48 13.31 17.81
CA GLN A 175 -16.17 13.94 17.54
C GLN A 175 -15.04 13.09 18.08
N LEU A 176 -15.18 12.52 19.29
CA LEU A 176 -14.18 11.61 19.84
C LEU A 176 -14.01 10.37 18.96
N ALA A 177 -15.09 9.76 18.49
CA ALA A 177 -15.07 8.58 17.65
C ALA A 177 -14.34 8.86 16.30
N THR A 178 -14.68 9.98 15.66
CA THR A 178 -14.05 10.40 14.39
C THR A 178 -12.57 10.76 14.57
N ALA A 179 -12.21 11.48 15.62
CA ALA A 179 -10.80 11.79 15.92
C ALA A 179 -9.97 10.53 16.21
N LEU A 180 -10.53 9.54 16.91
CA LEU A 180 -9.91 8.24 17.15
C LEU A 180 -9.73 7.45 15.83
N PHE A 181 -10.73 7.49 14.94
CA PHE A 181 -10.65 6.87 13.62
C PHE A 181 -9.54 7.47 12.77
N GLU A 182 -9.43 8.81 12.74
CA GLU A 182 -8.37 9.52 12.02
C GLU A 182 -6.97 9.23 12.60
N ASP A 183 -6.85 9.12 13.94
CA ASP A 183 -5.61 8.77 14.63
C ASP A 183 -5.29 7.26 14.60
N LYS A 184 -6.02 6.46 13.79
CA LYS A 184 -5.84 5.01 13.64
C LYS A 184 -5.99 4.20 14.94
N GLN A 185 -6.64 4.75 15.95
CA GLN A 185 -7.02 4.03 17.17
C GLN A 185 -8.33 3.24 16.94
N ASN A 186 -8.27 2.25 16.05
CA ASN A 186 -9.44 1.59 15.45
C ASN A 186 -10.36 0.94 16.48
N GLU A 187 -9.81 0.25 17.47
CA GLU A 187 -10.60 -0.40 18.53
C GLU A 187 -11.36 0.63 19.39
N ALA A 188 -10.65 1.69 19.83
CA ALA A 188 -11.26 2.74 20.61
C ALA A 188 -12.32 3.53 19.82
N ALA A 189 -12.10 3.75 18.51
CA ALA A 189 -13.09 4.37 17.63
C ALA A 189 -14.34 3.49 17.51
N ALA A 190 -14.18 2.18 17.30
CA ALA A 190 -15.29 1.23 17.25
C ALA A 190 -16.13 1.25 18.52
N ASP A 191 -15.49 1.22 19.70
CA ASP A 191 -16.18 1.30 21.01
C ASP A 191 -17.02 2.57 21.12
N GLN A 192 -16.50 3.73 20.70
CA GLN A 192 -17.27 4.97 20.76
C GLN A 192 -18.44 5.00 19.77
N PHE A 193 -18.26 4.46 18.55
CA PHE A 193 -19.36 4.30 17.58
C PHE A 193 -20.42 3.32 18.06
N ASP A 194 -20.03 2.24 18.76
CA ASP A 194 -20.96 1.29 19.35
C ASP A 194 -21.77 1.91 20.47
N LYS A 195 -21.17 2.68 21.35
CA LYS A 195 -21.86 3.44 22.39
C LYS A 195 -22.84 4.44 21.79
N LEU A 196 -22.46 5.15 20.72
CA LEU A 196 -23.38 6.04 20.01
C LEU A 196 -24.60 5.29 19.46
N LYS A 197 -24.42 4.10 18.91
CA LYS A 197 -25.51 3.30 18.34
C LYS A 197 -26.57 2.89 19.38
N THR A 198 -26.20 2.86 20.66
CA THR A 198 -27.17 2.55 21.74
C THR A 198 -28.04 3.73 22.13
N GLU A 199 -27.73 4.94 21.67
CA GLU A 199 -28.55 6.13 21.95
C GLU A 199 -29.90 6.07 21.25
N ALA A 200 -30.96 6.43 21.97
CA ALA A 200 -32.30 6.50 21.42
C ALA A 200 -32.47 7.73 20.50
N ASN A 201 -33.23 7.60 19.43
CA ASN A 201 -33.61 8.70 18.54
C ASN A 201 -32.47 9.42 17.82
N LEU A 202 -31.45 8.69 17.40
CA LEU A 202 -30.39 9.27 16.54
C LEU A 202 -30.96 9.70 15.16
N PRO A 203 -30.58 10.87 14.64
CA PRO A 203 -30.93 11.27 13.29
C PRO A 203 -30.42 10.23 12.26
N GLU A 204 -31.22 9.94 11.23
CA GLU A 204 -30.87 8.95 10.19
C GLU A 204 -29.52 9.22 9.52
N PRO A 205 -29.10 10.47 9.20
CA PRO A 205 -27.79 10.76 8.65
C PRO A 205 -26.64 10.33 9.58
N LEU A 206 -26.84 10.49 10.90
CA LEU A 206 -25.83 10.08 11.89
C LEU A 206 -25.72 8.56 11.97
N VAL A 207 -26.83 7.83 11.92
CA VAL A 207 -26.84 6.35 11.88
C VAL A 207 -26.10 5.85 10.66
N LYS A 208 -26.36 6.40 9.47
CA LYS A 208 -25.64 6.07 8.23
C LYS A 208 -24.14 6.38 8.34
N GLY A 209 -23.79 7.51 8.96
CA GLY A 209 -22.40 7.86 9.24
C GLY A 209 -21.69 6.83 10.12
N ILE A 210 -22.31 6.44 11.24
CA ILE A 210 -21.78 5.40 12.15
C ILE A 210 -21.55 4.08 11.39
N GLU A 211 -22.51 3.65 10.57
CA GLU A 211 -22.39 2.42 9.80
C GLU A 211 -21.25 2.48 8.78
N SER A 212 -21.07 3.61 8.12
CA SER A 212 -19.97 3.84 7.16
C SER A 212 -18.60 3.77 7.85
N TYR A 213 -18.43 4.45 8.98
CA TYR A 213 -17.18 4.37 9.76
C TYR A 213 -16.92 2.96 10.28
N ARG A 214 -17.93 2.26 10.76
CA ARG A 214 -17.79 0.88 11.21
C ARG A 214 -17.44 -0.07 10.08
N LYS A 215 -17.99 0.14 8.88
CA LYS A 215 -17.60 -0.60 7.68
C LYS A 215 -16.12 -0.35 7.37
N ALA A 216 -15.70 0.91 7.32
CA ALA A 216 -14.30 1.27 7.06
C ALA A 216 -13.32 0.68 8.11
N LEU A 217 -13.69 0.65 9.40
CA LEU A 217 -12.90 0.00 10.44
C LEU A 217 -12.73 -1.50 10.21
N ARG A 218 -13.81 -2.20 9.80
CA ARG A 218 -13.73 -3.63 9.46
C ARG A 218 -12.84 -3.88 8.24
N GLU A 219 -12.93 -3.02 7.23
CA GLU A 219 -12.11 -3.10 6.01
C GLU A 219 -10.63 -2.87 6.29
N ARG A 220 -10.28 -1.99 7.23
CA ARG A 220 -8.88 -1.80 7.68
C ARG A 220 -8.25 -3.08 8.22
N ASP A 221 -9.03 -3.90 8.93
CA ASP A 221 -8.61 -5.14 9.57
C ASP A 221 -9.01 -6.40 8.79
N SER A 222 -9.53 -6.26 7.56
CA SER A 222 -9.86 -7.39 6.70
C SER A 222 -8.61 -7.99 6.04
N TRP A 223 -8.74 -9.22 5.53
CA TRP A 223 -7.76 -9.76 4.59
C TRP A 223 -7.73 -8.92 3.32
N LYS A 224 -6.54 -8.60 2.87
CA LYS A 224 -6.31 -7.95 1.59
C LYS A 224 -5.63 -8.95 0.66
N PHE A 225 -6.25 -9.20 -0.47
CA PHE A 225 -5.68 -10.05 -1.50
C PHE A 225 -5.34 -9.19 -2.70
N ASN A 226 -4.19 -9.43 -3.30
CA ASN A 226 -3.83 -8.83 -4.57
C ASN A 226 -3.48 -9.93 -5.57
N ALA A 227 -3.91 -9.73 -6.82
CA ALA A 227 -3.57 -10.62 -7.92
C ALA A 227 -3.21 -9.76 -9.14
N GLY A 228 -2.13 -10.11 -9.79
CA GLY A 228 -1.68 -9.49 -11.05
C GLY A 228 -1.25 -10.56 -12.05
N LEU A 229 -1.57 -10.33 -13.31
CA LEU A 229 -1.19 -11.19 -14.42
C LEU A 229 -0.81 -10.33 -15.62
N SER A 230 0.28 -10.66 -16.30
CA SER A 230 0.58 -10.10 -17.60
C SER A 230 1.23 -11.12 -18.53
N VAL A 231 0.96 -11.01 -19.80
CA VAL A 231 1.64 -11.77 -20.86
C VAL A 231 2.53 -10.82 -21.62
N THR A 232 3.81 -11.15 -21.71
CA THR A 232 4.85 -10.29 -22.27
C THR A 232 5.63 -11.06 -23.33
N ARG A 233 5.79 -10.50 -24.52
CA ARG A 233 6.85 -10.92 -25.43
C ARG A 233 8.14 -10.22 -24.98
N GLU A 234 9.09 -10.98 -24.48
CA GLU A 234 10.37 -10.46 -23.96
C GLU A 234 11.50 -10.84 -24.90
N GLN A 235 12.25 -9.83 -25.31
CA GLN A 235 13.47 -10.01 -26.09
C GLN A 235 14.65 -10.26 -25.15
N ASN A 236 15.61 -11.07 -25.60
CA ASN A 236 16.87 -11.29 -24.90
C ASN A 236 16.68 -11.74 -23.44
N ILE A 237 15.91 -12.81 -23.22
CA ILE A 237 15.66 -13.35 -21.88
C ILE A 237 16.90 -13.89 -21.20
N ASN A 238 17.90 -14.33 -21.98
CA ASN A 238 19.18 -14.83 -21.53
C ASN A 238 20.21 -13.72 -21.28
N GLN A 239 19.82 -12.43 -21.44
CA GLN A 239 20.69 -11.27 -21.26
C GLN A 239 22.00 -11.35 -22.08
N ALA A 240 21.92 -11.94 -23.28
CA ALA A 240 23.05 -12.05 -24.19
C ALA A 240 23.65 -10.66 -24.46
N PRO A 241 24.99 -10.54 -24.48
CA PRO A 241 25.67 -9.28 -24.71
C PRO A 241 25.27 -8.63 -26.03
N SER A 242 25.19 -7.31 -26.06
CA SER A 242 24.95 -6.54 -27.31
C SER A 242 26.07 -6.75 -28.34
N ARG A 243 27.30 -6.97 -27.89
CA ARG A 243 28.44 -7.33 -28.71
C ARG A 243 28.56 -8.85 -28.80
N ARG A 244 28.56 -9.41 -30.01
CA ARG A 244 28.55 -10.86 -30.25
C ARG A 244 29.92 -11.52 -30.13
N THR A 245 30.98 -10.79 -30.34
CA THR A 245 32.35 -11.30 -30.34
C THR A 245 33.28 -10.39 -29.54
N TYR A 246 34.25 -11.00 -28.82
CA TYR A 246 35.31 -10.29 -28.12
C TYR A 246 36.59 -11.12 -28.19
N GLY A 247 37.59 -10.64 -28.98
CA GLY A 247 38.72 -11.46 -29.33
C GLY A 247 38.27 -12.75 -30.07
N ASN A 248 38.72 -13.89 -29.56
CA ASN A 248 38.31 -15.21 -30.06
C ASN A 248 37.05 -15.78 -29.43
N TRP A 249 36.35 -15.00 -28.56
CA TRP A 249 35.14 -15.43 -27.88
C TRP A 249 33.91 -15.05 -28.69
N THR A 250 33.00 -16.02 -28.87
CA THR A 250 31.65 -15.77 -29.42
C THR A 250 30.62 -15.97 -28.33
N PHE A 251 29.80 -14.96 -28.08
CA PHE A 251 28.78 -14.99 -27.06
C PHE A 251 27.47 -15.64 -27.58
N PRO A 252 26.65 -16.22 -26.67
CA PRO A 252 25.36 -16.81 -27.03
C PRO A 252 24.45 -15.81 -27.74
N GLU A 253 23.54 -16.29 -28.58
CA GLU A 253 22.53 -15.47 -29.22
C GLU A 253 21.45 -15.03 -28.22
N PRO A 254 20.84 -13.83 -28.42
CA PRO A 254 19.66 -13.44 -27.71
C PRO A 254 18.53 -14.45 -27.94
N ILE A 255 17.89 -14.86 -26.86
CA ILE A 255 16.72 -15.74 -26.89
C ILE A 255 15.50 -14.89 -26.60
N ASP A 256 14.53 -14.93 -27.50
CA ASP A 256 13.24 -14.25 -27.31
C ASP A 256 12.20 -15.30 -26.90
N ALA A 257 11.40 -14.98 -25.90
CA ALA A 257 10.34 -15.87 -25.45
C ALA A 257 9.10 -15.11 -24.95
N THR A 258 7.99 -15.80 -24.91
CA THR A 258 6.78 -15.29 -24.26
C THR A 258 6.83 -15.63 -22.78
N ALA A 259 6.65 -14.62 -21.94
CA ALA A 259 6.60 -14.75 -20.50
C ALA A 259 5.18 -14.52 -19.96
N ILE A 260 4.80 -15.33 -18.99
CA ILE A 260 3.64 -15.09 -18.15
C ILE A 260 4.19 -14.58 -16.81
N ASN A 261 3.94 -13.30 -16.52
CA ASN A 261 4.28 -12.74 -15.22
C ASN A 261 3.03 -12.77 -14.35
N TYR A 262 3.19 -13.17 -13.10
CA TYR A 262 2.11 -13.19 -12.13
C TYR A 262 2.57 -12.68 -10.77
N GLN A 263 1.62 -12.16 -10.01
CA GLN A 263 1.81 -11.76 -8.63
C GLN A 263 0.55 -12.11 -7.85
N LEU A 264 0.71 -12.80 -6.75
CA LEU A 264 -0.35 -13.13 -5.79
C LEU A 264 0.13 -12.69 -4.42
N GLY A 265 -0.72 -11.99 -3.69
CA GLY A 265 -0.42 -11.56 -2.34
C GLY A 265 -1.63 -11.69 -1.44
N ALA A 266 -1.38 -12.04 -0.19
CA ALA A 266 -2.36 -12.04 0.88
C ALA A 266 -1.75 -11.36 2.10
N GLU A 267 -2.44 -10.37 2.65
CA GLU A 267 -2.01 -9.65 3.83
C GLU A 267 -3.17 -9.50 4.81
N LYS A 268 -2.88 -9.69 6.08
CA LYS A 268 -3.80 -9.44 7.20
C LYS A 268 -3.15 -8.48 8.18
N LYS A 269 -3.90 -7.44 8.54
CA LYS A 269 -3.56 -6.51 9.61
C LYS A 269 -4.54 -6.72 10.76
N TRP A 270 -4.05 -6.73 11.98
CA TRP A 270 -4.84 -6.74 13.21
C TRP A 270 -4.50 -5.47 13.97
N SER A 271 -5.47 -4.57 14.09
CA SER A 271 -5.33 -3.36 14.90
C SER A 271 -5.38 -3.72 16.38
N LEU A 272 -4.51 -3.08 17.15
CA LEU A 272 -4.41 -3.19 18.59
C LEU A 272 -4.67 -1.83 19.25
N LEU A 273 -4.66 -1.80 20.58
CA LEU A 273 -4.84 -0.56 21.35
C LEU A 273 -3.86 0.55 20.94
N LYS A 274 -4.32 1.79 20.95
CA LYS A 274 -3.51 3.02 20.78
C LYS A 274 -2.71 3.10 19.46
N GLY A 275 -3.24 2.55 18.35
CA GLY A 275 -2.60 2.63 17.05
C GLY A 275 -1.51 1.57 16.78
N TRP A 276 -1.24 0.67 17.71
CA TRP A 276 -0.39 -0.48 17.47
C TRP A 276 -1.11 -1.49 16.57
N TYR A 277 -0.35 -2.28 15.84
CA TYR A 277 -0.89 -3.34 15.01
C TYR A 277 0.12 -4.49 14.84
N VAL A 278 -0.41 -5.64 14.47
CA VAL A 278 0.36 -6.80 13.98
C VAL A 278 -0.07 -7.06 12.54
N THR A 279 0.85 -7.54 11.72
CA THR A 279 0.57 -7.90 10.33
C THR A 279 1.19 -9.25 10.00
N ALA A 280 0.54 -10.00 9.12
CA ALA A 280 1.09 -11.20 8.49
C ALA A 280 0.80 -11.16 7.00
N GLY A 281 1.75 -11.57 6.20
CA GLY A 281 1.65 -11.54 4.75
C GLY A 281 2.33 -12.73 4.08
N ALA A 282 1.80 -13.10 2.92
CA ALA A 282 2.38 -14.06 2.02
C ALA A 282 2.29 -13.52 0.59
N ASP A 283 3.41 -13.44 -0.09
CA ASP A 283 3.51 -13.02 -1.49
C ASP A 283 4.13 -14.15 -2.31
N ASN A 284 3.58 -14.42 -3.46
CA ASN A 284 4.14 -15.30 -4.48
C ASN A 284 4.11 -14.58 -5.82
N TYR A 285 5.25 -14.42 -6.42
CA TYR A 285 5.38 -13.73 -7.70
C TYR A 285 6.43 -14.39 -8.55
N GLY A 286 6.25 -14.29 -9.86
CA GLY A 286 7.21 -14.89 -10.76
C GLY A 286 6.97 -14.61 -12.21
N LYS A 287 7.89 -15.15 -12.97
CA LYS A 287 7.92 -15.12 -14.41
C LYS A 287 8.11 -16.53 -14.93
N ILE A 288 7.19 -16.98 -15.76
CA ILE A 288 7.18 -18.31 -16.34
C ILE A 288 7.33 -18.19 -17.85
N TYR A 289 8.27 -18.92 -18.41
CA TYR A 289 8.50 -19.05 -19.84
C TYR A 289 8.12 -20.46 -20.30
N PRO A 290 6.90 -20.70 -20.85
CA PRO A 290 6.46 -22.03 -21.25
C PRO A 290 7.41 -22.73 -22.24
N GLU A 291 8.03 -21.95 -23.14
CA GLU A 291 8.95 -22.43 -24.16
C GLU A 291 10.41 -22.54 -23.66
N GLN A 292 10.72 -21.91 -22.54
CA GLN A 292 12.08 -21.75 -22.01
C GLN A 292 12.11 -21.91 -20.49
N ILE A 293 11.63 -23.05 -19.98
CA ILE A 293 11.42 -23.34 -18.55
C ILE A 293 12.67 -23.09 -17.67
N LYS A 294 13.87 -23.26 -18.25
CA LYS A 294 15.16 -23.01 -17.55
C LYS A 294 15.35 -21.57 -17.11
N TYR A 295 14.56 -20.62 -17.62
CA TYR A 295 14.55 -19.21 -17.22
C TYR A 295 13.36 -18.85 -16.33
N ASN A 296 12.54 -19.81 -15.95
CA ASN A 296 11.49 -19.57 -14.97
C ASN A 296 12.08 -19.03 -13.68
N ASP A 297 11.42 -18.02 -13.11
CA ASP A 297 11.88 -17.35 -11.89
C ASP A 297 10.67 -17.10 -10.98
N VAL A 298 10.61 -17.80 -9.87
CA VAL A 298 9.48 -17.76 -8.94
C VAL A 298 9.98 -17.49 -7.55
N THR A 299 9.36 -16.54 -6.86
CA THR A 299 9.71 -16.17 -5.49
C THR A 299 8.46 -16.25 -4.61
N THR A 300 8.63 -16.87 -3.43
CA THR A 300 7.64 -16.88 -2.36
C THR A 300 8.22 -16.20 -1.14
N ARG A 301 7.50 -15.23 -0.56
CA ARG A 301 7.91 -14.49 0.62
C ARG A 301 6.81 -14.56 1.68
N PHE A 302 7.19 -14.94 2.90
CA PHE A 302 6.34 -14.89 4.08
C PHE A 302 6.86 -13.81 5.02
N SER A 303 5.96 -13.09 5.63
CA SER A 303 6.31 -12.01 6.54
C SER A 303 5.33 -11.92 7.71
N VAL A 304 5.86 -11.61 8.89
CA VAL A 304 5.07 -11.33 10.09
C VAL A 304 5.72 -10.11 10.73
N GLY A 305 4.92 -9.15 11.17
CA GLY A 305 5.48 -7.92 11.70
C GLY A 305 4.57 -7.25 12.73
N ALA A 306 5.11 -6.20 13.33
CA ALA A 306 4.37 -5.32 14.22
C ALA A 306 4.72 -3.87 13.90
N GLY A 307 3.79 -2.97 14.17
CA GLY A 307 3.99 -1.56 13.89
C GLY A 307 3.07 -0.67 14.70
N TYR A 308 3.23 0.61 14.45
CA TYR A 308 2.46 1.69 15.02
C TYR A 308 2.01 2.63 13.91
N ALA A 309 0.73 2.94 13.87
CA ALA A 309 0.17 3.90 12.93
C ALA A 309 -0.65 4.95 13.66
N ASP A 310 -0.48 6.21 13.26
CA ASP A 310 -1.35 7.32 13.64
C ASP A 310 -1.81 8.08 12.38
N GLN A 311 -2.44 9.23 12.54
CA GLN A 311 -2.93 10.05 11.44
C GLN A 311 -1.85 10.33 10.36
N ARG A 312 -0.59 10.52 10.77
CA ARG A 312 0.49 10.96 9.88
C ARG A 312 1.58 9.93 9.65
N ASN A 313 1.74 8.98 10.56
CA ASN A 313 2.86 8.04 10.55
C ASN A 313 2.37 6.60 10.47
N ASP A 314 3.12 5.78 9.77
CA ASP A 314 3.03 4.31 9.82
C ASP A 314 4.46 3.76 9.87
N ILE A 315 4.81 3.17 11.01
CA ILE A 315 6.15 2.64 11.28
C ILE A 315 5.99 1.17 11.64
N GLY A 316 6.69 0.29 10.96
CA GLY A 316 6.60 -1.13 11.25
C GLY A 316 7.89 -1.88 10.98
N LEU A 317 8.12 -2.90 11.79
CA LEU A 317 9.21 -3.86 11.64
C LEU A 317 8.62 -5.20 11.23
N THR A 318 9.09 -5.72 10.10
CA THR A 318 8.54 -6.93 9.46
C THR A 318 9.67 -7.90 9.15
N PRO A 319 9.96 -8.87 10.03
CA PRO A 319 10.73 -10.06 9.69
C PRO A 319 10.13 -10.80 8.50
N PHE A 320 10.99 -11.38 7.67
CA PHE A 320 10.57 -12.16 6.51
C PHE A 320 11.45 -13.37 6.26
N HIS A 321 10.85 -14.34 5.56
CA HIS A 321 11.54 -15.46 4.95
C HIS A 321 11.11 -15.58 3.50
N GLU A 322 12.09 -15.71 2.60
CA GLU A 322 11.88 -15.76 1.15
C GLU A 322 12.57 -16.97 0.55
N ARG A 323 11.91 -17.60 -0.40
CA ARG A 323 12.46 -18.71 -1.18
C ARG A 323 12.27 -18.43 -2.66
N ARG A 324 13.35 -18.50 -3.42
CA ARG A 324 13.39 -18.30 -4.87
C ARG A 324 13.72 -19.61 -5.58
N PHE A 325 13.02 -19.86 -6.64
CA PHE A 325 13.23 -20.96 -7.57
C PHE A 325 13.66 -20.36 -8.91
N TYR A 326 14.67 -20.97 -9.55
CA TYR A 326 15.12 -20.58 -10.86
C TYR A 326 15.31 -21.81 -11.75
N GLY A 327 14.74 -21.80 -12.96
CA GLY A 327 14.66 -22.99 -13.81
C GLY A 327 13.90 -24.13 -13.17
N ASN A 328 12.87 -23.82 -12.34
CA ASN A 328 12.07 -24.72 -11.52
C ASN A 328 12.80 -25.39 -10.34
N ASP A 329 14.08 -25.15 -10.16
CA ASP A 329 14.86 -25.70 -9.04
C ASP A 329 15.01 -24.68 -7.90
N PRO A 330 15.13 -25.14 -6.64
CA PRO A 330 15.49 -24.28 -5.52
C PRO A 330 16.80 -23.54 -5.81
N TYR A 331 16.79 -22.21 -5.75
CA TYR A 331 17.93 -21.39 -6.10
C TYR A 331 18.50 -20.64 -4.90
N THR A 332 17.69 -19.83 -4.23
CA THR A 332 18.12 -19.15 -3.02
C THR A 332 17.02 -19.14 -1.96
N TYR A 333 17.41 -18.99 -0.72
CA TYR A 333 16.51 -18.58 0.36
C TYR A 333 17.14 -17.44 1.13
N SER A 334 16.29 -16.51 1.56
CA SER A 334 16.68 -15.31 2.28
C SER A 334 15.86 -15.17 3.55
N SER A 335 16.51 -14.76 4.63
CA SER A 335 15.82 -14.37 5.86
C SER A 335 16.35 -13.03 6.31
N GLY A 336 15.46 -12.17 6.74
CA GLY A 336 15.81 -10.81 7.12
C GLY A 336 14.69 -10.09 7.84
N ALA A 337 14.87 -8.78 7.95
CA ALA A 337 13.85 -7.89 8.50
C ALA A 337 13.82 -6.58 7.71
N ARG A 338 12.63 -6.02 7.60
CA ARG A 338 12.35 -4.74 6.97
C ARG A 338 11.71 -3.79 7.97
N LEU A 339 12.32 -2.65 8.18
CA LEU A 339 11.76 -1.49 8.85
C LEU A 339 11.17 -0.57 7.79
N HIS A 340 9.91 -0.18 7.91
CA HIS A 340 9.34 0.88 7.10
C HIS A 340 8.93 2.07 7.96
N ILE A 341 9.03 3.26 7.39
CA ILE A 341 8.62 4.53 7.99
C ILE A 341 7.93 5.33 6.89
N ASN A 342 6.60 5.40 6.96
CA ASN A 342 5.79 6.17 6.04
C ASN A 342 5.25 7.38 6.80
N ARG A 343 5.34 8.57 6.21
CA ARG A 343 4.87 9.80 6.86
C ARG A 343 4.19 10.75 5.89
N TRP A 344 3.01 11.19 6.26
CA TRP A 344 2.32 12.31 5.66
C TRP A 344 2.79 13.62 6.32
N TRP A 345 3.46 14.46 5.56
CA TRP A 345 3.88 15.80 6.01
C TRP A 345 2.76 16.81 5.86
N GLN A 346 2.01 16.68 4.77
CA GLN A 346 0.87 17.48 4.38
C GLN A 346 -0.09 16.59 3.59
N PRO A 347 -1.37 16.97 3.38
CA PRO A 347 -2.32 16.18 2.58
C PRO A 347 -1.86 15.85 1.16
N LYS A 348 -0.86 16.57 0.64
CA LYS A 348 -0.31 16.39 -0.70
C LYS A 348 1.12 15.85 -0.73
N LEU A 349 1.74 15.62 0.42
CA LEU A 349 3.16 15.24 0.49
C LEU A 349 3.37 14.09 1.46
N GLN A 350 3.83 12.97 0.94
CA GLN A 350 4.14 11.75 1.69
C GLN A 350 5.59 11.32 1.44
N THR A 351 6.26 10.82 2.47
CA THR A 351 7.52 10.08 2.35
C THR A 351 7.29 8.61 2.69
N LEU A 352 7.92 7.74 1.91
CA LEU A 352 7.93 6.29 2.08
C LEU A 352 9.39 5.88 2.20
N SER A 353 9.79 5.40 3.37
CA SER A 353 11.16 5.01 3.66
C SER A 353 11.21 3.56 4.12
N ALA A 354 12.22 2.82 3.71
CA ALA A 354 12.44 1.47 4.18
C ALA A 354 13.93 1.14 4.30
N VAL A 355 14.26 0.39 5.34
CA VAL A 355 15.54 -0.27 5.50
C VAL A 355 15.28 -1.77 5.56
N GLU A 356 15.94 -2.54 4.72
CA GLU A 356 15.87 -4.01 4.73
C GLU A 356 17.25 -4.58 4.87
N MET A 357 17.39 -5.58 5.73
CA MET A 357 18.63 -6.34 5.93
C MET A 357 18.31 -7.82 5.87
N GLY A 358 19.11 -8.58 5.14
CA GLY A 358 18.89 -10.01 4.98
C GLY A 358 20.19 -10.79 4.81
N ARG A 359 20.05 -12.09 4.99
CA ARG A 359 21.07 -13.08 4.66
C ARG A 359 20.50 -13.97 3.57
N LEU A 360 21.19 -14.00 2.44
CA LEU A 360 20.84 -14.84 1.31
C LEU A 360 21.77 -16.04 1.31
N LYS A 361 21.19 -17.23 1.16
CA LYS A 361 21.93 -18.48 0.98
C LYS A 361 21.58 -19.05 -0.39
N ASN A 362 22.62 -19.42 -1.13
CA ASN A 362 22.48 -20.09 -2.41
C ASN A 362 22.45 -21.61 -2.19
N THR A 363 21.47 -22.30 -2.79
CA THR A 363 21.31 -23.75 -2.59
C THR A 363 22.29 -24.59 -3.38
N ARG A 364 22.90 -24.03 -4.43
CA ARG A 364 23.82 -24.73 -5.33
C ARG A 364 25.29 -24.37 -5.10
N ARG A 365 25.55 -23.13 -4.64
CA ARG A 365 26.91 -22.56 -4.50
C ARG A 365 27.01 -21.84 -3.17
N ALA A 366 27.45 -22.53 -2.11
CA ALA A 366 27.61 -21.92 -0.78
C ALA A 366 28.54 -20.69 -0.79
N ARG A 367 29.56 -20.67 -1.68
CA ARG A 367 30.45 -19.51 -1.85
C ARG A 367 29.75 -18.23 -2.31
N SER A 368 28.53 -18.37 -2.88
CA SER A 368 27.67 -17.24 -3.30
C SER A 368 26.69 -16.78 -2.21
N ASP A 369 26.83 -17.32 -0.98
CA ASP A 369 26.09 -16.82 0.18
C ASP A 369 26.44 -15.35 0.44
N SER A 370 25.43 -14.51 0.65
CA SER A 370 25.62 -13.07 0.83
C SER A 370 24.81 -12.48 1.97
N ASN A 371 25.25 -11.32 2.43
CA ASN A 371 24.43 -10.42 3.24
C ASN A 371 24.01 -9.24 2.36
N ASN A 372 22.71 -8.90 2.41
CA ASN A 372 22.17 -7.77 1.68
C ASN A 372 21.64 -6.68 2.61
N ARG A 373 21.71 -5.44 2.14
CA ARG A 373 21.17 -4.27 2.81
C ARG A 373 20.55 -3.35 1.76
N LEU A 374 19.37 -2.87 2.04
CA LEU A 374 18.66 -1.91 1.21
C LEU A 374 18.25 -0.72 2.06
N LEU A 375 18.58 0.47 1.62
CA LEU A 375 17.94 1.72 2.05
C LEU A 375 17.17 2.26 0.86
N SER A 376 15.89 2.49 1.04
CA SER A 376 15.01 3.07 0.02
C SER A 376 14.24 4.24 0.60
N ASN A 377 14.16 5.31 -0.18
CA ASN A 377 13.34 6.46 0.16
C ASN A 377 12.61 6.95 -1.07
N SER A 378 11.34 7.31 -0.90
CA SER A 378 10.50 7.91 -1.93
C SER A 378 9.71 9.06 -1.35
N VAL A 379 9.55 10.11 -2.16
CA VAL A 379 8.67 11.24 -1.90
C VAL A 379 7.56 11.18 -2.93
N VAL A 380 6.31 11.17 -2.48
CA VAL A 380 5.12 11.25 -3.32
C VAL A 380 4.50 12.61 -3.15
N TYR A 381 4.30 13.32 -4.25
CA TYR A 381 3.66 14.63 -4.27
C TYR A 381 2.41 14.61 -5.14
N TYR A 382 1.26 14.83 -4.53
CA TYR A 382 -0.04 14.95 -5.21
C TYR A 382 -0.30 16.42 -5.55
N ARG A 383 -0.13 16.79 -6.82
CA ARG A 383 -0.48 18.16 -7.26
C ARG A 383 -1.98 18.41 -7.11
N ASN A 384 -2.78 17.44 -7.51
CA ASN A 384 -4.24 17.41 -7.40
C ASN A 384 -4.73 15.96 -7.54
N ALA A 385 -6.06 15.75 -7.53
CA ALA A 385 -6.66 14.41 -7.66
C ALA A 385 -6.33 13.67 -8.98
N ARG A 386 -5.79 14.36 -9.99
CA ARG A 386 -5.50 13.80 -11.33
C ARG A 386 -4.01 13.65 -11.62
N GLN A 387 -3.15 14.24 -10.79
CA GLN A 387 -1.72 14.29 -11.10
C GLN A 387 -0.88 14.09 -9.84
N TYR A 388 0.08 13.17 -9.94
CA TYR A 388 1.07 12.94 -8.89
C TYR A 388 2.46 12.72 -9.46
N TRP A 389 3.46 12.97 -8.62
CA TRP A 389 4.88 12.76 -8.89
C TRP A 389 5.48 11.89 -7.81
N VAL A 390 6.36 11.00 -8.20
CA VAL A 390 7.18 10.22 -7.27
C VAL A 390 8.64 10.50 -7.59
N GLY A 391 9.43 10.83 -6.59
CA GLY A 391 10.89 10.90 -6.68
C GLY A 391 11.48 10.00 -5.61
N GLY A 392 12.51 9.23 -5.92
CA GLY A 392 13.11 8.36 -4.94
C GLY A 392 14.54 7.97 -5.25
N PHE A 393 15.22 7.49 -4.22
CA PHE A 393 16.55 6.90 -4.34
C PHE A 393 16.62 5.59 -3.56
N ASP A 394 17.48 4.68 -4.04
CA ASP A 394 17.80 3.45 -3.34
C ASP A 394 19.31 3.28 -3.25
N ILE A 395 19.76 2.74 -2.13
CA ILE A 395 21.11 2.26 -1.91
C ILE A 395 21.01 0.79 -1.56
N TYR A 396 21.50 -0.06 -2.44
CA TYR A 396 21.54 -1.50 -2.23
C TYR A 396 22.97 -1.99 -2.15
N GLN A 397 23.24 -2.82 -1.18
CA GLN A 397 24.55 -3.39 -0.96
C GLN A 397 24.43 -4.91 -0.85
N GLU A 398 25.23 -5.63 -1.61
CA GLU A 398 25.37 -7.08 -1.51
C GLU A 398 26.83 -7.43 -1.20
N ARG A 399 27.03 -8.29 -0.21
CA ARG A 399 28.35 -8.72 0.25
C ARG A 399 28.39 -10.25 0.32
N ASN A 400 29.01 -10.85 -0.68
CA ASN A 400 29.27 -12.27 -0.71
C ASN A 400 30.37 -12.62 0.29
N LYS A 401 30.22 -13.75 0.95
CA LYS A 401 31.14 -14.14 2.03
C LYS A 401 32.51 -14.58 1.49
N GLU A 402 32.52 -15.36 0.44
CA GLU A 402 33.72 -15.97 -0.13
C GLU A 402 34.10 -15.34 -1.49
N ASP A 403 33.13 -15.29 -2.41
CA ASP A 403 33.38 -14.75 -3.75
C ASP A 403 33.03 -13.26 -3.82
N LYS A 404 34.05 -12.42 -3.74
CA LYS A 404 33.90 -10.97 -3.79
C LYS A 404 33.58 -10.43 -5.19
N SER A 405 33.70 -11.25 -6.24
CA SER A 405 33.40 -10.81 -7.61
C SER A 405 31.92 -10.46 -7.82
N ASP A 406 31.03 -11.09 -7.04
CA ASP A 406 29.60 -10.81 -7.04
C ASP A 406 29.17 -9.79 -5.97
N SER A 407 30.13 -9.26 -5.18
CA SER A 407 29.86 -8.22 -4.19
C SER A 407 29.81 -6.85 -4.83
N PHE A 408 28.71 -6.10 -4.61
CA PHE A 408 28.53 -4.78 -5.21
C PHE A 408 27.76 -3.80 -4.32
N ASP A 409 27.89 -2.52 -4.66
CA ASP A 409 27.03 -1.43 -4.25
C ASP A 409 26.24 -0.92 -5.45
N ARG A 410 24.93 -0.73 -5.30
CA ARG A 410 24.07 -0.16 -6.32
C ARG A 410 23.37 1.09 -5.79
N TYR A 411 23.53 2.18 -6.49
CA TYR A 411 22.87 3.45 -6.24
C TYR A 411 21.87 3.71 -7.36
N SER A 412 20.64 3.98 -7.03
CA SER A 412 19.60 4.28 -8.04
C SER A 412 18.80 5.51 -7.70
N LEU A 413 18.43 6.22 -8.74
CA LEU A 413 17.44 7.30 -8.72
C LEU A 413 16.27 6.89 -9.58
N ARG A 414 15.06 7.18 -9.11
CA ARG A 414 13.83 6.88 -9.83
C ARG A 414 12.86 8.03 -9.75
N THR A 415 12.10 8.22 -10.80
CA THR A 415 10.98 9.15 -10.83
C THR A 415 9.82 8.54 -11.57
N ALA A 416 8.62 8.91 -11.16
CA ALA A 416 7.40 8.58 -11.87
C ALA A 416 6.48 9.79 -11.93
N TRP A 417 5.73 9.88 -13.00
CA TRP A 417 4.70 10.86 -13.23
C TRP A 417 3.41 10.16 -13.66
N GLY A 418 2.36 10.34 -12.86
CA GLY A 418 1.02 9.82 -13.15
C GLY A 418 0.07 10.96 -13.49
N GLN A 419 -0.72 10.77 -14.55
CA GLN A 419 -1.68 11.75 -15.02
C GLN A 419 -2.99 11.09 -15.46
N GLU A 420 -4.11 11.55 -14.91
CA GLU A 420 -5.44 11.28 -15.44
C GLU A 420 -5.84 12.42 -16.39
N TRP A 421 -6.11 12.06 -17.63
CA TRP A 421 -6.55 12.99 -18.67
C TRP A 421 -8.09 13.06 -18.71
N GLY A 422 -8.60 13.99 -19.46
CA GLY A 422 -10.03 14.00 -19.77
C GLY A 422 -10.51 12.69 -20.44
N LYS A 423 -11.82 12.44 -20.41
CA LYS A 423 -12.48 11.29 -21.06
C LYS A 423 -12.05 9.90 -20.57
N GLY A 424 -11.40 9.79 -19.40
CA GLY A 424 -11.07 8.49 -18.79
C GLY A 424 -9.73 7.88 -19.19
N LEU A 425 -8.89 8.59 -19.94
CA LEU A 425 -7.53 8.20 -20.26
C LEU A 425 -6.60 8.47 -19.07
N SER A 426 -5.69 7.55 -18.78
CA SER A 426 -4.65 7.70 -17.76
C SER A 426 -3.31 7.23 -18.28
N THR A 427 -2.24 7.88 -17.84
CA THR A 427 -0.87 7.55 -18.22
C THR A 427 0.05 7.56 -17.01
N MET A 428 1.08 6.70 -17.03
CA MET A 428 2.16 6.70 -16.05
C MET A 428 3.49 6.55 -16.77
N LEU A 429 4.35 7.55 -16.62
CA LEU A 429 5.74 7.51 -17.07
C LEU A 429 6.63 7.21 -15.87
N ARG A 430 7.53 6.24 -15.99
CA ARG A 430 8.57 5.93 -15.01
C ARG A 430 9.93 6.01 -15.66
N LEU A 431 10.87 6.60 -14.95
CA LEU A 431 12.27 6.68 -15.34
C LEU A 431 13.12 6.25 -14.17
N SER A 432 14.15 5.44 -14.41
CA SER A 432 15.16 5.17 -13.42
C SER A 432 16.57 5.17 -14.04
N ALA A 433 17.54 5.52 -13.20
CA ALA A 433 18.95 5.43 -13.53
C ALA A 433 19.69 4.83 -12.33
N ALA A 434 20.60 3.90 -12.57
CA ALA A 434 21.37 3.28 -11.51
C ALA A 434 22.84 3.11 -11.90
N GLN A 435 23.69 3.06 -10.87
CA GLN A 435 25.07 2.68 -10.99
C GLN A 435 25.38 1.53 -10.02
N ARG A 436 25.92 0.44 -10.56
CA ARG A 436 26.39 -0.71 -9.81
C ARG A 436 27.90 -0.75 -9.85
N ARG A 437 28.54 -0.87 -8.69
CA ARG A 437 30.00 -0.90 -8.52
C ARG A 437 30.38 -2.19 -7.82
N TYR A 438 31.08 -3.07 -8.53
CA TYR A 438 31.55 -4.32 -7.99
C TYR A 438 32.86 -4.13 -7.23
N GLN A 439 33.20 -5.04 -6.31
CA GLN A 439 34.39 -4.94 -5.46
C GLN A 439 35.64 -5.45 -6.12
N THR A 440 35.49 -6.30 -7.14
CA THR A 440 36.66 -6.89 -7.86
C THR A 440 36.46 -6.82 -9.37
N PRO A 441 37.53 -6.96 -10.15
CA PRO A 441 37.43 -7.13 -11.59
C PRO A 441 36.62 -8.40 -11.95
N SER A 442 35.92 -8.34 -13.09
CA SER A 442 35.34 -9.50 -13.77
C SER A 442 36.19 -9.95 -14.94
N LEU A 443 35.86 -11.08 -15.54
CA LEU A 443 36.65 -11.72 -16.59
C LEU A 443 36.97 -10.78 -17.76
N LEU A 444 36.03 -9.94 -18.18
CA LEU A 444 36.19 -9.06 -19.34
C LEU A 444 36.22 -7.56 -19.00
N SER A 445 36.37 -7.22 -17.72
CA SER A 445 36.60 -5.83 -17.29
C SER A 445 38.07 -5.44 -17.23
N GLY A 446 38.97 -6.37 -17.56
CA GLY A 446 40.42 -6.18 -17.45
C GLY A 446 40.87 -6.15 -16.00
N GLN A 447 41.74 -5.18 -15.66
CA GLN A 447 42.23 -5.01 -14.28
C GLN A 447 41.31 -4.09 -13.43
N GLU A 448 40.34 -3.47 -14.05
CA GLU A 448 39.42 -2.57 -13.34
C GLU A 448 38.24 -3.32 -12.73
N ASN A 449 37.80 -2.86 -11.56
CA ASN A 449 36.56 -3.34 -10.98
C ASN A 449 35.38 -3.08 -11.93
N ARG A 450 34.51 -4.08 -12.06
CA ARG A 450 33.31 -3.95 -12.91
C ARG A 450 32.40 -2.80 -12.43
N ARG A 451 31.92 -2.02 -13.39
CA ARG A 451 30.99 -0.90 -13.17
C ARG A 451 29.92 -0.94 -14.24
N ASP A 452 28.67 -1.07 -13.78
CA ASP A 452 27.51 -1.05 -14.67
C ASP A 452 26.72 0.26 -14.45
N LYS A 453 26.25 0.86 -15.54
CA LYS A 453 25.27 1.94 -15.54
C LYS A 453 23.99 1.39 -16.15
N GLU A 454 22.89 1.59 -15.46
CA GLU A 454 21.58 1.08 -15.85
C GLU A 454 20.62 2.25 -16.09
N ALA A 455 19.78 2.15 -17.11
CA ALA A 455 18.70 3.08 -17.33
C ALA A 455 17.43 2.32 -17.74
N ASP A 456 16.31 2.73 -17.15
CA ASP A 456 15.00 2.20 -17.46
C ASP A 456 14.03 3.33 -17.79
N ILE A 457 13.20 3.12 -18.80
CA ILE A 457 12.07 3.95 -19.14
C ILE A 457 10.85 3.05 -19.33
N SER A 458 9.72 3.41 -18.75
CA SER A 458 8.45 2.73 -19.03
C SER A 458 7.31 3.71 -19.11
N LEU A 459 6.41 3.46 -20.05
CA LEU A 459 5.17 4.18 -20.24
C LEU A 459 4.01 3.19 -20.14
N ALA A 460 3.12 3.41 -19.20
CA ALA A 460 1.86 2.69 -19.05
C ALA A 460 0.69 3.59 -19.44
N VAL A 461 -0.26 3.01 -20.17
CA VAL A 461 -1.47 3.71 -20.65
C VAL A 461 -2.68 2.82 -20.38
N TRP A 462 -3.74 3.39 -19.83
CA TRP A 462 -5.00 2.70 -19.61
C TRP A 462 -6.19 3.65 -19.76
N HIS A 463 -7.36 3.08 -19.95
CA HIS A 463 -8.58 3.85 -20.16
C HIS A 463 -9.74 3.25 -19.36
N ARG A 464 -10.51 4.10 -18.65
CA ARG A 464 -11.62 3.66 -17.78
C ARG A 464 -12.72 2.92 -18.52
N ALA A 465 -12.92 3.16 -19.82
CA ALA A 465 -13.91 2.42 -20.61
C ALA A 465 -13.65 0.90 -20.67
N PHE A 466 -12.42 0.46 -20.40
CA PHE A 466 -12.05 -0.96 -20.33
C PHE A 466 -12.12 -1.52 -18.90
N HIS A 467 -12.63 -0.74 -17.95
CA HIS A 467 -12.81 -1.21 -16.58
C HIS A 467 -13.92 -2.26 -16.50
N PHE A 468 -13.59 -3.45 -15.98
CA PHE A 468 -14.52 -4.54 -15.83
C PHE A 468 -14.21 -5.32 -14.54
N LYS A 469 -15.21 -5.52 -13.68
CA LYS A 469 -15.06 -6.25 -12.39
C LYS A 469 -13.84 -5.81 -11.57
N ASP A 470 -13.65 -4.50 -11.43
CA ASP A 470 -12.53 -3.85 -10.71
C ASP A 470 -11.15 -4.09 -11.32
N ILE A 471 -11.07 -4.51 -12.57
CA ILE A 471 -9.85 -4.65 -13.34
C ILE A 471 -9.83 -3.62 -14.45
N THR A 472 -8.74 -2.86 -14.56
CA THR A 472 -8.49 -1.97 -15.69
C THR A 472 -7.22 -2.43 -16.40
N PRO A 473 -7.31 -2.98 -17.63
CA PRO A 473 -6.12 -3.37 -18.37
C PRO A 473 -5.18 -2.19 -18.61
N ARG A 474 -3.87 -2.41 -18.41
CA ARG A 474 -2.82 -1.39 -18.60
C ARG A 474 -1.84 -1.88 -19.67
N LEU A 475 -1.74 -1.17 -20.78
CA LEU A 475 -0.70 -1.40 -21.76
C LEU A 475 0.58 -0.72 -21.32
N THR A 476 1.66 -1.47 -21.18
CA THR A 476 2.97 -0.96 -20.77
C THR A 476 4.02 -1.28 -21.83
N VAL A 477 4.81 -0.27 -22.19
CA VAL A 477 6.05 -0.42 -22.96
C VAL A 477 7.20 -0.02 -22.07
N ALA A 478 8.21 -0.87 -21.95
CA ALA A 478 9.39 -0.64 -21.13
C ALA A 478 10.66 -0.96 -21.90
N HIS A 479 11.66 -0.11 -21.75
CA HIS A 479 13.00 -0.31 -22.29
C HIS A 479 14.02 -0.24 -21.18
N HIS A 480 14.91 -1.22 -21.14
CA HIS A 480 16.05 -1.30 -20.22
C HIS A 480 17.35 -1.32 -21.00
N LYS A 481 18.36 -0.59 -20.52
CA LYS A 481 19.72 -0.59 -21.07
C LYS A 481 20.74 -0.64 -19.95
N THR A 482 21.70 -1.57 -20.08
CA THR A 482 22.88 -1.66 -19.24
C THR A 482 24.12 -1.36 -20.08
N TRP A 483 24.95 -0.42 -19.63
CA TRP A 483 26.30 -0.16 -20.12
C TRP A 483 27.30 -0.66 -19.07
N SER A 484 28.34 -1.35 -19.50
CA SER A 484 29.35 -1.92 -18.62
C SER A 484 30.74 -1.77 -19.18
N ASN A 485 31.75 -1.62 -18.30
CA ASN A 485 33.16 -1.81 -18.70
C ASN A 485 33.47 -3.30 -18.95
N ASP A 486 32.66 -4.22 -18.44
CA ASP A 486 32.66 -5.63 -18.83
C ASP A 486 31.67 -5.85 -19.99
N LYS A 487 32.22 -6.10 -21.18
CA LYS A 487 31.40 -6.21 -22.40
C LYS A 487 30.44 -7.41 -22.43
N TYR A 488 30.68 -8.42 -21.61
CA TYR A 488 29.74 -9.53 -21.41
C TYR A 488 28.42 -9.08 -20.74
N ASN A 489 28.48 -8.02 -19.95
CA ASN A 489 27.38 -7.52 -19.17
C ASN A 489 26.69 -6.28 -19.80
N GLU A 490 27.06 -5.92 -21.04
CA GLU A 490 26.42 -4.82 -21.77
C GLU A 490 25.28 -5.33 -22.64
N TYR A 491 24.04 -5.00 -22.30
CA TYR A 491 22.85 -5.44 -23.04
C TYR A 491 21.70 -4.42 -22.96
N GLY A 492 20.73 -4.61 -23.82
CA GLY A 492 19.46 -3.87 -23.78
C GLY A 492 18.31 -4.81 -24.08
N LYS A 493 17.14 -4.45 -23.57
CA LYS A 493 15.89 -5.18 -23.85
C LYS A 493 14.67 -4.28 -23.84
N THR A 494 13.74 -4.57 -24.71
CA THR A 494 12.42 -3.92 -24.77
C THR A 494 11.33 -4.93 -24.45
N ARG A 495 10.34 -4.50 -23.71
CA ARG A 495 9.18 -5.32 -23.33
C ARG A 495 7.91 -4.54 -23.62
N MET A 496 6.91 -5.21 -24.13
CA MET A 496 5.56 -4.69 -24.29
C MET A 496 4.56 -5.70 -23.75
N PHE A 497 3.68 -5.26 -22.87
CA PHE A 497 2.72 -6.16 -22.22
C PHE A 497 1.44 -5.45 -21.80
N VAL A 498 0.40 -6.25 -21.63
CA VAL A 498 -0.85 -5.83 -21.01
C VAL A 498 -0.92 -6.45 -19.62
N GLU A 499 -1.08 -5.61 -18.61
CA GLU A 499 -1.20 -5.99 -17.21
C GLU A 499 -2.66 -5.96 -16.78
N PHE A 500 -3.08 -6.98 -16.06
CA PHE A 500 -4.36 -7.09 -15.38
C PHE A 500 -4.08 -7.23 -13.89
N SER A 501 -4.54 -6.30 -13.07
CA SER A 501 -4.34 -6.35 -11.63
C SER A 501 -5.63 -6.03 -10.89
N LYS A 502 -5.84 -6.69 -9.75
CA LYS A 502 -6.97 -6.47 -8.87
C LYS A 502 -6.55 -6.61 -7.42
N THR A 503 -7.09 -5.74 -6.56
CA THR A 503 -7.02 -5.85 -5.09
C THR A 503 -8.42 -6.17 -4.57
N PHE A 504 -8.52 -7.13 -3.64
CA PHE A 504 -9.77 -7.59 -3.04
C PHE A 504 -9.83 -7.25 -1.57
#